data_593318413ab4aa15a0ffab2700a1ca03
#
_entry.id   593318413ab4aa15a0ffab2700a1ca03
#
_cell.length_a   1.000
_cell.length_b   1.000
_cell.length_c   1.000
_cell.angle_alpha   90.00
_cell.angle_beta   90.00
_cell.angle_gamma   90.00
#
_symmetry.space_group_name_H-M   'P 1'
#
loop_
_entity.id
_entity.type
_entity.pdbx_description
1 polymer ?
#
loop_
_entity_poly.entity_id
_entity_poly.type
_entity_poly.pdbx_seq_one_letter_code
_entity_poly.pdbx_strand_id
1 'polypeptide(L)'
;MTDDDAMGLAIAQARLAGAAGEVPVGAVVVHRGRVVGEGGNASIGSHDPSAHAEMVALRAAAQALGNYRLDDCVLYVTLEPCAMCVGAVLHARLKRVVFGATDPKTGAAGSVINLLAERQLNHQTKAQGGVLAEPCAALLQEFFKVRRQDARLHHHPLREDALRTPSEAFEHLPGYPWAPHYLSDLPALAGLRLHYLDEGPHDAPVTYLCLHGNPAWSYLYRKMIPVFVQAGARVVAPDMVGFGKSDKPKKDSAHSFAWHREVLLELVERLDLQRVVLVVQDWGGILGLTLPMAQPERYQGLLAMNTLLATGDTQLSSGFLAWRAMCANNPGFNVGRLLGRGNPHLSAAECAAYNAPFPDRGYRAALRAFPTLVPEFEDSGGAALSRLAREFWRDKWAGQTMMAVGTQDPVLGLPVMTALQGDIRHCPAPMLLDEAGHFVQEHGEAIAQAAVTRFGPVKIAMSRDQIIKAD
;
A
#
# COMPACT_ATOMS: atom_id res chain seq x y z
N MET A 1 25.87 -32.43 -21.14
CA MET A 1 25.01 -31.81 -20.09
C MET A 1 24.54 -32.94 -19.19
N THR A 2 24.88 -32.89 -17.93
CA THR A 2 24.42 -33.86 -16.93
C THR A 2 22.97 -33.54 -16.49
N ASP A 3 22.32 -34.45 -15.75
CA ASP A 3 20.98 -34.18 -15.20
C ASP A 3 21.03 -33.01 -14.20
N ASP A 4 22.09 -32.89 -13.41
CA ASP A 4 22.27 -31.79 -12.44
C ASP A 4 22.47 -30.45 -13.14
N ASP A 5 23.25 -30.43 -14.26
CA ASP A 5 23.41 -29.19 -15.05
C ASP A 5 22.06 -28.68 -15.58
N ALA A 6 21.27 -29.60 -16.17
CA ALA A 6 19.96 -29.25 -16.73
C ALA A 6 18.96 -28.86 -15.68
N MET A 7 18.95 -29.54 -14.53
CA MET A 7 18.10 -29.15 -13.38
C MET A 7 18.51 -27.78 -12.79
N GLY A 8 19.83 -27.49 -12.81
CA GLY A 8 20.31 -26.15 -12.42
C GLY A 8 19.74 -25.03 -13.29
N LEU A 9 19.59 -25.27 -14.60
CA LEU A 9 18.92 -24.31 -15.50
C LEU A 9 17.42 -24.22 -15.22
N ALA A 10 16.75 -25.32 -14.93
CA ALA A 10 15.35 -25.30 -14.51
C ALA A 10 15.15 -24.52 -13.19
N ILE A 11 16.07 -24.64 -12.22
CA ILE A 11 16.08 -23.85 -10.98
C ILE A 11 16.23 -22.35 -11.29
N ALA A 12 17.06 -21.97 -12.28
CA ALA A 12 17.18 -20.57 -12.69
C ALA A 12 15.86 -20.03 -13.23
N GLN A 13 15.13 -20.79 -14.05
CA GLN A 13 13.79 -20.41 -14.53
C GLN A 13 12.78 -20.32 -13.39
N ALA A 14 12.84 -21.21 -12.40
CA ALA A 14 11.99 -21.15 -11.22
C ALA A 14 12.20 -19.86 -10.41
N ARG A 15 13.46 -19.41 -10.25
CA ARG A 15 13.78 -18.14 -9.58
C ARG A 15 13.22 -16.93 -10.33
N LEU A 16 13.30 -16.91 -11.66
CA LEU A 16 12.71 -15.86 -12.49
C LEU A 16 11.19 -15.82 -12.33
N ALA A 17 10.52 -16.97 -12.34
CA ALA A 17 9.08 -17.06 -12.09
C ALA A 17 8.73 -16.51 -10.69
N GLY A 18 9.47 -16.90 -9.66
CA GLY A 18 9.29 -16.39 -8.28
C GLY A 18 9.48 -14.88 -8.17
N ALA A 19 10.48 -14.30 -8.85
CA ALA A 19 10.70 -12.86 -8.89
C ALA A 19 9.57 -12.11 -9.63
N ALA A 20 8.88 -12.76 -10.56
CA ALA A 20 7.69 -12.23 -11.22
C ALA A 20 6.39 -12.44 -10.42
N GLY A 21 6.45 -12.97 -9.19
CA GLY A 21 5.28 -13.22 -8.34
C GLY A 21 4.54 -14.53 -8.60
N GLU A 22 5.04 -15.37 -9.51
CA GLU A 22 4.51 -16.70 -9.80
C GLU A 22 5.02 -17.75 -8.79
N VAL A 23 4.34 -18.89 -8.73
CA VAL A 23 4.87 -20.05 -7.98
C VAL A 23 6.21 -20.46 -8.62
N PRO A 24 7.32 -20.55 -7.86
CA PRO A 24 8.67 -20.77 -8.42
C PRO A 24 8.87 -22.21 -8.91
N VAL A 25 8.29 -22.51 -10.05
CA VAL A 25 8.51 -23.73 -10.82
C VAL A 25 9.15 -23.35 -12.15
N GLY A 26 10.20 -24.05 -12.53
CA GLY A 26 10.91 -23.84 -13.77
C GLY A 26 11.17 -25.15 -14.49
N ALA A 27 11.22 -25.10 -15.82
CA ALA A 27 11.45 -26.26 -16.67
C ALA A 27 12.36 -25.94 -17.84
N VAL A 28 13.15 -26.94 -18.30
CA VAL A 28 13.92 -26.88 -19.52
C VAL A 28 13.75 -28.16 -20.31
N VAL A 29 13.70 -28.04 -21.64
CA VAL A 29 13.71 -29.18 -22.58
C VAL A 29 15.05 -29.27 -23.24
N VAL A 30 15.67 -30.44 -23.15
CA VAL A 30 17.02 -30.74 -23.72
C VAL A 30 16.89 -31.74 -24.86
N HIS A 31 17.42 -31.39 -26.01
CA HIS A 31 17.57 -32.26 -27.19
C HIS A 31 19.05 -32.44 -27.54
N ARG A 32 19.53 -33.68 -27.51
CA ARG A 32 20.94 -34.02 -27.85
C ARG A 32 21.98 -33.17 -27.11
N GLY A 33 21.75 -32.96 -25.81
CA GLY A 33 22.65 -32.20 -24.94
C GLY A 33 22.58 -30.67 -25.08
N ARG A 34 21.61 -30.11 -25.82
CA ARG A 34 21.36 -28.67 -25.96
C ARG A 34 19.97 -28.32 -25.46
N VAL A 35 19.85 -27.20 -24.76
CA VAL A 35 18.54 -26.64 -24.38
C VAL A 35 17.85 -26.11 -25.62
N VAL A 36 16.62 -26.56 -25.86
CA VAL A 36 15.78 -26.17 -27.01
C VAL A 36 14.49 -25.48 -26.58
N GLY A 37 14.17 -25.50 -25.29
CA GLY A 37 13.05 -24.78 -24.71
C GLY A 37 13.23 -24.60 -23.21
N GLU A 38 12.78 -23.47 -22.69
CA GLU A 38 12.84 -23.16 -21.28
C GLU A 38 11.62 -22.34 -20.87
N GLY A 39 11.24 -22.39 -19.60
CA GLY A 39 10.11 -21.63 -19.08
C GLY A 39 9.94 -21.76 -17.58
N GLY A 40 9.34 -20.75 -17.00
CA GLY A 40 8.83 -20.75 -15.63
C GLY A 40 7.30 -20.70 -15.64
N ASN A 41 6.68 -20.94 -14.48
CA ASN A 41 5.25 -20.68 -14.33
C ASN A 41 4.93 -19.22 -14.71
N ALA A 42 3.81 -19.04 -15.39
CA ALA A 42 3.33 -17.74 -15.86
C ALA A 42 1.79 -17.62 -15.77
N SER A 43 1.15 -18.44 -14.94
CA SER A 43 -0.32 -18.55 -14.89
C SER A 43 -0.99 -17.24 -14.45
N ILE A 44 -0.41 -16.52 -13.51
CA ILE A 44 -0.94 -15.25 -12.98
C ILE A 44 -0.71 -14.15 -14.02
N GLY A 45 0.53 -13.96 -14.46
CA GLY A 45 0.92 -12.88 -15.37
C GLY A 45 0.29 -12.97 -16.75
N SER A 46 0.06 -14.20 -17.27
CA SER A 46 -0.56 -14.45 -18.57
C SER A 46 -2.08 -14.65 -18.51
N HIS A 47 -2.70 -14.74 -17.31
CA HIS A 47 -4.08 -15.14 -17.11
C HIS A 47 -4.45 -16.47 -17.78
N ASP A 48 -3.49 -17.40 -17.84
CA ASP A 48 -3.64 -18.72 -18.47
C ASP A 48 -3.43 -19.83 -17.42
N PRO A 49 -4.47 -20.58 -17.02
CA PRO A 49 -4.36 -21.65 -16.03
C PRO A 49 -3.48 -22.81 -16.52
N SER A 50 -3.18 -22.89 -17.82
CA SER A 50 -2.32 -23.92 -18.42
C SER A 50 -0.85 -23.49 -18.53
N ALA A 51 -0.49 -22.24 -18.20
CA ALA A 51 0.87 -21.71 -18.31
C ALA A 51 1.79 -22.20 -17.18
N HIS A 52 1.83 -23.52 -16.95
CA HIS A 52 2.83 -24.16 -16.11
C HIS A 52 4.19 -24.17 -16.80
N ALA A 53 5.26 -24.22 -16.01
CA ALA A 53 6.64 -24.18 -16.51
C ALA A 53 6.90 -25.23 -17.62
N GLU A 54 6.39 -26.45 -17.44
CA GLU A 54 6.49 -27.53 -18.41
C GLU A 54 5.80 -27.16 -19.73
N MET A 55 4.60 -26.58 -19.64
CA MET A 55 3.84 -26.19 -20.84
C MET A 55 4.52 -25.08 -21.61
N VAL A 56 5.12 -24.11 -20.90
CA VAL A 56 5.88 -23.02 -21.50
C VAL A 56 7.13 -23.57 -22.19
N ALA A 57 7.90 -24.42 -21.51
CA ALA A 57 9.11 -25.02 -22.04
C ALA A 57 8.84 -25.97 -23.23
N LEU A 58 7.76 -26.78 -23.18
CA LEU A 58 7.37 -27.66 -24.28
C LEU A 58 6.97 -26.87 -25.54
N ARG A 59 6.20 -25.79 -25.39
CA ARG A 59 5.82 -24.92 -26.50
C ARG A 59 7.04 -24.25 -27.12
N ALA A 60 7.96 -23.74 -26.32
CA ALA A 60 9.22 -23.16 -26.79
C ALA A 60 10.07 -24.19 -27.56
N ALA A 61 10.21 -25.41 -27.04
CA ALA A 61 10.94 -26.49 -27.67
C ALA A 61 10.30 -26.90 -29.00
N ALA A 62 8.99 -27.02 -29.06
CA ALA A 62 8.25 -27.36 -30.28
C ALA A 62 8.46 -26.31 -31.39
N GLN A 63 8.44 -25.02 -31.02
CA GLN A 63 8.72 -23.91 -31.93
C GLN A 63 10.17 -23.95 -32.42
N ALA A 64 11.14 -24.14 -31.52
CA ALA A 64 12.57 -24.19 -31.87
C ALA A 64 12.92 -25.35 -32.79
N LEU A 65 12.27 -26.51 -32.63
CA LEU A 65 12.49 -27.69 -33.44
C LEU A 65 11.59 -27.77 -34.70
N GLY A 66 10.60 -26.87 -34.81
CA GLY A 66 9.64 -26.88 -35.92
C GLY A 66 8.75 -28.13 -35.92
N ASN A 67 8.58 -28.80 -34.79
CA ASN A 67 7.85 -30.06 -34.68
C ASN A 67 7.16 -30.18 -33.34
N TYR A 68 5.87 -30.59 -33.34
CA TYR A 68 5.13 -30.86 -32.09
C TYR A 68 5.56 -32.15 -31.40
N ARG A 69 6.19 -33.09 -32.13
CA ARG A 69 6.80 -34.30 -31.57
C ARG A 69 8.21 -33.98 -31.14
N LEU A 70 8.47 -34.17 -29.87
CA LEU A 70 9.75 -33.90 -29.23
C LEU A 70 10.48 -35.23 -28.93
N ASP A 71 10.47 -36.12 -29.91
CA ASP A 71 11.18 -37.38 -29.83
C ASP A 71 12.67 -37.12 -29.48
N ASP A 72 13.31 -37.97 -28.69
CA ASP A 72 14.69 -37.82 -28.20
C ASP A 72 14.90 -36.62 -27.21
N CYS A 73 13.87 -35.86 -26.87
CA CYS A 73 13.97 -34.80 -25.88
C CYS A 73 13.78 -35.31 -24.44
N VAL A 74 14.39 -34.61 -23.50
CA VAL A 74 14.24 -34.79 -22.06
C VAL A 74 13.74 -33.50 -21.44
N LEU A 75 12.67 -33.60 -20.68
CA LEU A 75 12.18 -32.49 -19.86
C LEU A 75 12.79 -32.56 -18.45
N TYR A 76 13.34 -31.45 -18.00
CA TYR A 76 13.74 -31.24 -16.59
C TYR A 76 12.85 -30.20 -16.00
N VAL A 77 12.30 -30.48 -14.83
CA VAL A 77 11.36 -29.59 -14.12
C VAL A 77 11.61 -29.62 -12.61
N THR A 78 11.54 -28.49 -11.94
CA THR A 78 11.87 -28.39 -10.51
C THR A 78 10.86 -29.07 -9.59
N LEU A 79 9.60 -29.27 -10.06
CA LEU A 79 8.52 -29.91 -9.32
C LEU A 79 7.95 -31.08 -10.14
N GLU A 80 7.50 -32.13 -9.46
CA GLU A 80 6.80 -33.25 -10.11
C GLU A 80 5.62 -32.75 -10.96
N PRO A 81 5.55 -33.13 -12.25
CA PRO A 81 4.51 -32.64 -13.15
C PRO A 81 3.11 -33.10 -12.73
N CYS A 82 2.13 -32.21 -12.87
CA CYS A 82 0.72 -32.54 -12.68
C CYS A 82 0.13 -33.33 -13.87
N ALA A 83 -1.12 -33.80 -13.74
CA ALA A 83 -1.78 -34.61 -14.79
C ALA A 83 -1.88 -33.90 -16.14
N MET A 84 -2.12 -32.59 -16.17
CA MET A 84 -2.15 -31.78 -17.40
C MET A 84 -0.79 -31.81 -18.11
N CYS A 85 0.29 -31.56 -17.38
CA CYS A 85 1.65 -31.50 -17.91
C CYS A 85 2.13 -32.89 -18.36
N VAL A 86 1.83 -33.95 -17.57
CA VAL A 86 2.12 -35.32 -17.97
C VAL A 86 1.36 -35.66 -19.26
N GLY A 87 0.11 -35.28 -19.42
CA GLY A 87 -0.64 -35.45 -20.65
C GLY A 87 0.05 -34.78 -21.84
N ALA A 88 0.51 -33.53 -21.66
CA ALA A 88 1.25 -32.82 -22.71
C ALA A 88 2.61 -33.52 -23.07
N VAL A 89 3.32 -34.00 -22.06
CA VAL A 89 4.58 -34.78 -22.22
C VAL A 89 4.35 -36.03 -23.09
N LEU A 90 3.30 -36.79 -22.83
CA LEU A 90 2.94 -37.99 -23.56
C LEU A 90 2.53 -37.66 -25.01
N HIS A 91 1.75 -36.58 -25.22
CA HIS A 91 1.38 -36.11 -26.57
C HIS A 91 2.56 -35.60 -27.35
N ALA A 92 3.51 -34.92 -26.70
CA ALA A 92 4.78 -34.49 -27.33
C ALA A 92 5.79 -35.63 -27.53
N ARG A 93 5.51 -36.83 -27.00
CA ARG A 93 6.35 -38.05 -27.13
C ARG A 93 7.77 -37.90 -26.56
N LEU A 94 7.90 -37.22 -25.44
CA LEU A 94 9.21 -37.08 -24.80
C LEU A 94 9.77 -38.44 -24.37
N LYS A 95 11.07 -38.60 -24.56
CA LYS A 95 11.79 -39.81 -24.15
C LYS A 95 11.83 -39.98 -22.63
N ARG A 96 12.00 -38.88 -21.90
CA ARG A 96 12.22 -38.90 -20.47
C ARG A 96 11.77 -37.60 -19.83
N VAL A 97 11.25 -37.70 -18.59
CA VAL A 97 11.00 -36.58 -17.67
C VAL A 97 11.84 -36.77 -16.42
N VAL A 98 12.53 -35.71 -16.02
CA VAL A 98 13.33 -35.66 -14.80
C VAL A 98 12.76 -34.52 -13.92
N PHE A 99 12.40 -34.85 -12.69
CA PHE A 99 11.89 -33.83 -11.79
C PHE A 99 12.68 -33.76 -10.48
N GLY A 100 12.71 -32.57 -9.88
CA GLY A 100 13.38 -32.32 -8.59
C GLY A 100 12.57 -32.80 -7.42
N ALA A 101 11.72 -31.92 -6.88
CA ALA A 101 10.88 -32.20 -5.74
C ALA A 101 9.60 -32.97 -6.12
N THR A 102 9.12 -33.84 -5.24
CA THR A 102 7.81 -34.50 -5.36
C THR A 102 6.67 -33.53 -5.05
N ASP A 103 5.49 -33.75 -5.66
CA ASP A 103 4.26 -33.01 -5.33
C ASP A 103 3.20 -33.95 -4.73
N PRO A 104 3.03 -33.95 -3.40
CA PRO A 104 2.08 -34.82 -2.73
C PRO A 104 0.61 -34.40 -2.92
N LYS A 105 0.35 -33.29 -3.62
CA LYS A 105 -1.02 -32.77 -3.85
C LYS A 105 -1.55 -33.03 -5.24
N THR A 106 -0.70 -32.82 -6.28
CA THR A 106 -1.12 -32.89 -7.68
C THR A 106 -0.18 -33.67 -8.56
N GLY A 107 0.91 -34.24 -8.01
CA GLY A 107 1.91 -34.98 -8.75
C GLY A 107 1.36 -36.20 -9.50
N ALA A 108 1.67 -36.31 -10.78
CA ALA A 108 1.16 -37.36 -11.65
C ALA A 108 2.25 -38.30 -12.22
N ALA A 109 3.45 -38.25 -11.65
CA ALA A 109 4.58 -39.11 -11.98
C ALA A 109 4.94 -40.09 -10.83
N GLY A 110 4.02 -40.30 -9.88
CA GLY A 110 4.17 -41.29 -8.82
C GLY A 110 3.66 -40.86 -7.44
N SER A 111 3.55 -39.54 -7.12
CA SER A 111 3.18 -39.08 -5.79
C SER A 111 1.68 -39.23 -5.48
N VAL A 112 0.78 -38.84 -6.39
CA VAL A 112 -0.67 -38.94 -6.21
C VAL A 112 -1.24 -39.98 -7.18
N ILE A 113 -0.93 -39.85 -8.45
CA ILE A 113 -1.22 -40.81 -9.51
C ILE A 113 0.03 -41.05 -10.33
N ASN A 114 0.05 -42.09 -11.16
CA ASN A 114 1.19 -42.37 -12.04
C ASN A 114 0.75 -42.61 -13.49
N LEU A 115 0.49 -41.52 -14.21
CA LEU A 115 0.11 -41.58 -15.62
C LEU A 115 1.22 -42.06 -16.53
N LEU A 116 2.50 -41.90 -16.16
CA LEU A 116 3.65 -42.35 -16.92
C LEU A 116 3.86 -43.86 -16.83
N ALA A 117 3.27 -44.56 -15.87
CA ALA A 117 3.28 -46.00 -15.75
C ALA A 117 2.07 -46.69 -16.43
N GLU A 118 1.11 -45.93 -16.96
CA GLU A 118 -0.11 -46.44 -17.56
C GLU A 118 0.17 -47.04 -18.97
N ARG A 119 0.17 -48.35 -19.05
CA ARG A 119 0.55 -49.10 -20.27
C ARG A 119 -0.42 -48.96 -21.44
N GLN A 120 -1.66 -48.54 -21.17
CA GLN A 120 -2.69 -48.38 -22.22
C GLN A 120 -2.49 -47.09 -23.03
N LEU A 121 -1.65 -46.15 -22.53
CA LEU A 121 -1.38 -44.91 -23.24
C LEU A 121 -0.42 -45.16 -24.42
N ASN A 122 -0.65 -44.43 -25.52
CA ASN A 122 0.03 -44.64 -26.80
C ASN A 122 1.55 -44.38 -26.79
N HIS A 123 2.05 -43.66 -25.79
CA HIS A 123 3.47 -43.36 -25.63
C HIS A 123 3.90 -43.64 -24.20
N GLN A 124 5.15 -44.11 -24.07
CA GLN A 124 5.73 -44.46 -22.78
C GLN A 124 6.95 -43.57 -22.53
N THR A 125 6.82 -42.65 -21.58
CA THR A 125 7.91 -41.74 -21.16
C THR A 125 8.50 -42.24 -19.83
N LYS A 126 9.84 -42.31 -19.77
CA LYS A 126 10.52 -42.68 -18.52
C LYS A 126 10.52 -41.52 -17.56
N ALA A 127 10.19 -41.78 -16.30
CA ALA A 127 10.24 -40.78 -15.22
C ALA A 127 11.43 -41.05 -14.28
N GLN A 128 12.05 -39.98 -13.82
CA GLN A 128 13.06 -39.99 -12.77
C GLN A 128 12.88 -38.79 -11.86
N GLY A 129 12.60 -39.01 -10.57
CA GLY A 129 12.53 -37.97 -9.54
C GLY A 129 13.80 -37.87 -8.71
N GLY A 130 13.89 -36.80 -7.93
CA GLY A 130 14.91 -36.62 -6.91
C GLY A 130 16.19 -35.90 -7.34
N VAL A 131 16.29 -35.44 -8.57
CA VAL A 131 17.47 -34.69 -9.04
C VAL A 131 17.43 -33.28 -8.47
N LEU A 132 18.44 -32.94 -7.65
CA LEU A 132 18.48 -31.68 -6.89
C LEU A 132 17.18 -31.42 -6.10
N ALA A 133 16.61 -32.47 -5.49
CA ALA A 133 15.30 -32.41 -4.81
C ALA A 133 15.27 -31.37 -3.69
N GLU A 134 16.31 -31.29 -2.85
CA GLU A 134 16.36 -30.33 -1.74
C GLU A 134 16.41 -28.86 -2.22
N PRO A 135 17.29 -28.46 -3.17
CA PRO A 135 17.26 -27.10 -3.75
C PRO A 135 15.92 -26.75 -4.39
N CYS A 136 15.29 -27.69 -5.10
CA CYS A 136 13.98 -27.47 -5.73
C CYS A 136 12.87 -27.27 -4.67
N ALA A 137 12.83 -28.10 -3.63
CA ALA A 137 11.85 -28.00 -2.54
C ALA A 137 12.03 -26.72 -1.74
N ALA A 138 13.28 -26.28 -1.50
CA ALA A 138 13.59 -25.06 -0.76
C ALA A 138 13.01 -23.81 -1.40
N LEU A 139 13.04 -23.70 -2.74
CA LEU A 139 12.43 -22.57 -3.48
C LEU A 139 10.94 -22.44 -3.19
N LEU A 140 10.20 -23.55 -3.25
CA LEU A 140 8.77 -23.60 -2.97
C LEU A 140 8.47 -23.31 -1.49
N GLN A 141 9.25 -23.90 -0.58
CA GLN A 141 9.07 -23.73 0.87
C GLN A 141 9.26 -22.25 1.25
N GLU A 142 10.30 -21.59 0.76
CA GLU A 142 10.58 -20.19 1.05
C GLU A 142 9.48 -19.29 0.49
N PHE A 143 9.07 -19.49 -0.75
CA PHE A 143 7.98 -18.73 -1.37
C PHE A 143 6.68 -18.85 -0.56
N PHE A 144 6.26 -20.07 -0.21
CA PHE A 144 5.03 -20.25 0.58
C PHE A 144 5.19 -19.83 2.04
N LYS A 145 6.40 -19.83 2.59
CA LYS A 145 6.66 -19.28 3.92
C LYS A 145 6.43 -17.75 3.93
N VAL A 146 7.00 -17.05 2.98
CA VAL A 146 6.79 -15.59 2.80
C VAL A 146 5.31 -15.31 2.58
N ARG A 147 4.65 -15.99 1.63
CA ARG A 147 3.20 -15.84 1.38
C ARG A 147 2.33 -16.12 2.61
N ARG A 148 2.69 -17.12 3.43
CA ARG A 148 1.96 -17.40 4.69
C ARG A 148 2.23 -16.36 5.77
N GLN A 149 3.42 -15.80 5.84
CA GLN A 149 3.74 -14.69 6.74
C GLN A 149 2.93 -13.45 6.33
N ASP A 150 2.92 -13.09 5.05
CA ASP A 150 2.11 -12.00 4.52
C ASP A 150 0.61 -12.24 4.78
N ALA A 151 0.11 -13.44 4.50
CA ALA A 151 -1.28 -13.78 4.78
C ALA A 151 -1.62 -13.72 6.27
N ARG A 152 -0.69 -14.09 7.17
CA ARG A 152 -0.89 -13.97 8.63
C ARG A 152 -0.87 -12.51 9.08
N LEU A 153 0.00 -11.68 8.52
CA LEU A 153 0.03 -10.23 8.78
C LEU A 153 -1.27 -9.56 8.29
N HIS A 154 -1.84 -10.04 7.16
CA HIS A 154 -3.10 -9.54 6.61
C HIS A 154 -4.34 -10.17 7.29
N HIS A 155 -4.22 -11.33 7.92
CA HIS A 155 -5.32 -12.07 8.55
C HIS A 155 -5.30 -11.94 10.08
N HIS A 156 -5.16 -10.70 10.59
CA HIS A 156 -5.31 -10.47 12.02
C HIS A 156 -6.77 -10.72 12.42
N PRO A 157 -7.03 -11.56 13.44
CA PRO A 157 -8.40 -11.78 13.91
C PRO A 157 -8.99 -10.45 14.35
N LEU A 158 -10.22 -10.18 13.92
CA LEU A 158 -10.94 -8.99 14.33
C LEU A 158 -11.24 -9.05 15.82
N ARG A 159 -10.92 -8.00 16.56
CA ARG A 159 -11.29 -7.87 17.98
C ARG A 159 -12.80 -7.84 18.14
N GLU A 160 -13.32 -8.45 19.20
CA GLU A 160 -14.77 -8.52 19.48
C GLU A 160 -15.42 -7.15 19.64
N ASP A 161 -14.66 -6.16 20.13
CA ASP A 161 -15.11 -4.78 20.33
C ASP A 161 -14.87 -3.86 19.13
N ALA A 162 -14.48 -4.40 17.97
CA ALA A 162 -14.25 -3.66 16.74
C ALA A 162 -15.07 -4.21 15.57
N LEU A 163 -15.13 -3.42 14.50
CA LEU A 163 -15.69 -3.78 13.20
C LEU A 163 -14.61 -3.59 12.12
N ARG A 164 -14.72 -4.37 11.08
CA ARG A 164 -13.91 -4.24 9.86
C ARG A 164 -14.85 -4.11 8.67
N THR A 165 -14.72 -3.03 7.92
CA THR A 165 -15.50 -2.86 6.70
C THR A 165 -15.14 -3.95 5.70
N PRO A 166 -16.12 -4.65 5.12
CA PRO A 166 -15.87 -5.65 4.08
C PRO A 166 -15.07 -5.09 2.91
N SER A 167 -14.15 -5.88 2.35
CA SER A 167 -13.27 -5.45 1.25
C SER A 167 -14.03 -5.03 0.00
N GLU A 168 -15.17 -5.66 -0.24
CA GLU A 168 -16.05 -5.39 -1.38
C GLU A 168 -16.56 -3.94 -1.40
N ALA A 169 -16.66 -3.29 -0.22
CA ALA A 169 -17.02 -1.88 -0.13
C ALA A 169 -15.98 -0.94 -0.77
N PHE A 170 -14.75 -1.41 -0.96
CA PHE A 170 -13.64 -0.65 -1.51
C PHE A 170 -13.25 -1.06 -2.93
N GLU A 171 -14.06 -1.87 -3.59
CA GLU A 171 -13.85 -2.24 -4.98
C GLU A 171 -14.23 -1.09 -5.92
N HIS A 172 -13.49 -0.96 -7.02
CA HIS A 172 -13.77 0.01 -8.10
C HIS A 172 -13.88 1.48 -7.65
N LEU A 173 -13.09 1.89 -6.65
CA LEU A 173 -13.05 3.29 -6.19
C LEU A 173 -12.45 4.20 -7.27
N PRO A 174 -13.12 5.29 -7.68
CA PRO A 174 -12.61 6.21 -8.69
C PRO A 174 -11.28 6.84 -8.28
N GLY A 175 -10.25 6.70 -9.13
CA GLY A 175 -8.94 7.32 -8.89
C GLY A 175 -8.17 6.76 -7.70
N TYR A 176 -8.46 5.53 -7.23
CA TYR A 176 -7.81 4.91 -6.09
C TYR A 176 -7.33 3.48 -6.41
N PRO A 177 -6.30 3.34 -7.25
CA PRO A 177 -5.86 2.03 -7.77
C PRO A 177 -4.89 1.28 -6.85
N TRP A 178 -4.46 1.86 -5.74
CA TRP A 178 -3.36 1.37 -4.92
C TRP A 178 -3.71 0.14 -4.11
N ALA A 179 -2.73 -0.77 -3.99
CA ALA A 179 -2.85 -1.93 -3.13
C ALA A 179 -2.84 -1.50 -1.64
N PRO A 180 -3.66 -2.14 -0.79
CA PRO A 180 -3.68 -1.82 0.63
C PRO A 180 -2.48 -2.44 1.36
N HIS A 181 -1.88 -1.68 2.28
CA HIS A 181 -0.95 -2.18 3.28
C HIS A 181 -1.58 -2.16 4.65
N TYR A 182 -1.16 -3.08 5.52
CA TYR A 182 -1.73 -3.19 6.87
C TYR A 182 -0.65 -3.42 7.92
N LEU A 183 -0.81 -2.80 9.09
CA LEU A 183 -0.07 -3.07 10.31
C LEU A 183 -1.03 -3.49 11.42
N SER A 184 -0.61 -4.44 12.25
CA SER A 184 -1.37 -4.93 13.40
C SER A 184 -0.46 -5.25 14.58
N ASP A 185 0.84 -5.06 14.40
CA ASP A 185 1.92 -5.34 15.36
C ASP A 185 2.39 -4.10 16.12
N LEU A 186 1.75 -2.94 15.91
CA LEU A 186 2.02 -1.75 16.72
C LEU A 186 1.41 -1.94 18.12
N PRO A 187 2.18 -1.73 19.21
CA PRO A 187 1.69 -1.86 20.57
C PRO A 187 0.40 -1.07 20.85
N ALA A 188 0.33 0.17 20.38
CA ALA A 188 -0.83 1.03 20.57
C ALA A 188 -2.09 0.52 19.87
N LEU A 189 -1.99 -0.30 18.83
CA LEU A 189 -3.16 -0.90 18.17
C LEU A 189 -3.84 -1.97 19.05
N ALA A 190 -3.09 -2.60 19.96
CA ALA A 190 -3.61 -3.62 20.87
C ALA A 190 -4.48 -4.69 20.18
N GLY A 191 -4.06 -5.16 18.99
CA GLY A 191 -4.76 -6.14 18.18
C GLY A 191 -5.76 -5.57 17.17
N LEU A 192 -5.85 -4.27 16.97
CA LEU A 192 -6.52 -3.66 15.84
C LEU A 192 -5.60 -3.65 14.61
N ARG A 193 -6.18 -3.53 13.43
CA ARG A 193 -5.47 -3.41 12.16
C ARG A 193 -5.55 -1.97 11.65
N LEU A 194 -4.39 -1.39 11.34
CA LEU A 194 -4.22 -0.09 10.69
C LEU A 194 -3.95 -0.30 9.20
N HIS A 195 -4.70 0.38 8.35
CA HIS A 195 -4.44 0.46 6.90
C HIS A 195 -3.59 1.69 6.58
N TYR A 196 -2.73 1.57 5.57
CA TYR A 196 -2.00 2.69 4.99
C TYR A 196 -1.68 2.43 3.51
N LEU A 197 -1.51 3.50 2.75
CA LEU A 197 -0.89 3.48 1.44
C LEU A 197 0.61 3.74 1.59
N ASP A 198 1.42 3.09 0.76
CA ASP A 198 2.89 3.28 0.71
C ASP A 198 3.36 3.18 -0.73
N GLU A 199 3.47 4.33 -1.38
CA GLU A 199 3.69 4.44 -2.82
C GLU A 199 5.00 5.16 -3.13
N GLY A 200 5.67 4.75 -4.19
CA GLY A 200 6.95 5.29 -4.61
C GLY A 200 8.16 4.59 -3.96
N PRO A 201 9.39 5.05 -4.28
CA PRO A 201 10.61 4.40 -3.79
C PRO A 201 10.81 4.58 -2.29
N HIS A 202 11.18 3.51 -1.57
CA HIS A 202 11.46 3.57 -0.13
C HIS A 202 12.68 4.42 0.23
N ASP A 203 13.64 4.55 -0.68
CA ASP A 203 14.86 5.36 -0.55
C ASP A 203 14.70 6.79 -1.11
N ALA A 204 13.48 7.19 -1.44
CA ALA A 204 13.18 8.51 -2.00
C ALA A 204 13.80 9.65 -1.17
N PRO A 205 14.22 10.75 -1.82
CA PRO A 205 14.79 11.91 -1.14
C PRO A 205 13.78 12.68 -0.29
N VAL A 206 12.50 12.47 -0.53
CA VAL A 206 11.38 13.07 0.22
C VAL A 206 10.31 12.01 0.46
N THR A 207 9.80 11.96 1.70
CA THR A 207 8.62 11.16 2.06
C THR A 207 7.48 12.09 2.46
N TYR A 208 6.35 12.04 1.74
CA TYR A 208 5.13 12.75 2.12
C TYR A 208 4.30 11.87 3.05
N LEU A 209 4.16 12.27 4.31
CA LEU A 209 3.25 11.62 5.27
C LEU A 209 1.91 12.38 5.27
N CYS A 210 0.88 11.79 4.67
CA CYS A 210 -0.41 12.42 4.41
C CYS A 210 -1.45 11.98 5.44
N LEU A 211 -1.81 12.86 6.38
CA LEU A 211 -2.75 12.59 7.46
C LEU A 211 -4.10 13.25 7.20
N HIS A 212 -5.13 12.43 7.05
CA HIS A 212 -6.50 12.88 6.79
C HIS A 212 -7.22 13.37 8.06
N GLY A 213 -8.33 14.06 7.88
CA GLY A 213 -9.22 14.49 8.95
C GLY A 213 -10.54 13.71 9.05
N ASN A 214 -11.43 14.16 9.91
CA ASN A 214 -12.78 13.61 10.11
C ASN A 214 -13.79 14.38 9.21
N PRO A 215 -14.63 13.70 8.41
CA PRO A 215 -14.88 12.25 8.33
C PRO A 215 -14.20 11.56 7.13
N ALA A 216 -13.13 12.13 6.59
CA ALA A 216 -12.42 11.60 5.44
C ALA A 216 -11.55 10.37 5.79
N TRP A 217 -10.81 9.88 4.79
CA TRP A 217 -9.85 8.80 4.88
C TRP A 217 -8.80 8.97 3.77
N SER A 218 -7.83 8.09 3.61
CA SER A 218 -6.73 8.26 2.64
C SER A 218 -7.18 8.55 1.20
N TYR A 219 -8.42 8.20 0.84
CA TYR A 219 -9.04 8.56 -0.43
C TYR A 219 -9.01 10.08 -0.75
N LEU A 220 -8.99 10.91 0.30
CA LEU A 220 -8.91 12.36 0.18
C LEU A 220 -7.64 12.81 -0.56
N TYR A 221 -6.57 12.04 -0.46
CA TYR A 221 -5.27 12.35 -1.06
C TYR A 221 -5.08 11.81 -2.49
N ARG A 222 -6.11 11.15 -3.08
CA ARG A 222 -6.02 10.48 -4.37
C ARG A 222 -5.53 11.36 -5.53
N LYS A 223 -5.79 12.68 -5.47
CA LYS A 223 -5.35 13.65 -6.47
C LYS A 223 -3.92 14.15 -6.24
N MET A 224 -3.40 14.05 -5.01
CA MET A 224 -2.05 14.50 -4.65
C MET A 224 -1.01 13.40 -4.81
N ILE A 225 -1.35 12.16 -4.45
CA ILE A 225 -0.43 11.00 -4.48
C ILE A 225 0.26 10.83 -5.84
N PRO A 226 -0.44 10.83 -6.99
CA PRO A 226 0.21 10.66 -8.28
C PRO A 226 1.26 11.73 -8.58
N VAL A 227 1.00 12.99 -8.18
CA VAL A 227 1.92 14.11 -8.39
C VAL A 227 3.20 13.92 -7.58
N PHE A 228 3.08 13.52 -6.32
CA PHE A 228 4.22 13.25 -5.45
C PHE A 228 5.06 12.07 -5.96
N VAL A 229 4.42 10.97 -6.33
CA VAL A 229 5.09 9.77 -6.84
C VAL A 229 5.79 10.05 -8.18
N GLN A 230 5.14 10.77 -9.09
CA GLN A 230 5.76 11.19 -10.36
C GLN A 230 6.99 12.08 -10.17
N ALA A 231 7.03 12.84 -9.08
CA ALA A 231 8.21 13.62 -8.69
C ALA A 231 9.33 12.79 -8.04
N GLY A 232 9.17 11.47 -7.94
CA GLY A 232 10.15 10.56 -7.34
C GLY A 232 10.12 10.52 -5.82
N ALA A 233 9.05 10.98 -5.19
CA ALA A 233 8.87 10.91 -3.74
C ALA A 233 8.18 9.62 -3.28
N ARG A 234 8.38 9.25 -2.02
CA ARG A 234 7.56 8.25 -1.31
C ARG A 234 6.35 8.93 -0.70
N VAL A 235 5.20 8.29 -0.72
CA VAL A 235 3.96 8.77 -0.10
C VAL A 235 3.44 7.71 0.86
N VAL A 236 3.25 8.08 2.12
CA VAL A 236 2.60 7.25 3.12
C VAL A 236 1.31 7.94 3.57
N ALA A 237 0.17 7.27 3.40
CA ALA A 237 -1.13 7.82 3.76
C ALA A 237 -1.94 6.79 4.58
N PRO A 238 -1.86 6.85 5.93
CA PRO A 238 -2.62 5.96 6.79
C PRO A 238 -4.10 6.35 6.85
N ASP A 239 -4.97 5.36 7.02
CA ASP A 239 -6.31 5.56 7.53
C ASP A 239 -6.25 5.50 9.06
N MET A 240 -6.56 6.59 9.75
CA MET A 240 -6.62 6.57 11.22
C MET A 240 -7.60 5.49 11.69
N VAL A 241 -7.32 4.86 12.86
CA VAL A 241 -8.20 3.85 13.43
C VAL A 241 -9.62 4.42 13.60
N GLY A 242 -10.60 3.69 13.08
CA GLY A 242 -11.98 4.16 12.98
C GLY A 242 -12.39 4.69 11.62
N PHE A 243 -11.45 4.86 10.68
CA PHE A 243 -11.66 5.41 9.34
C PHE A 243 -11.18 4.45 8.24
N GLY A 244 -11.54 4.74 7.01
CA GLY A 244 -11.06 4.04 5.81
C GLY A 244 -11.12 2.52 5.90
N LYS A 245 -10.02 1.88 5.55
CA LYS A 245 -9.85 0.41 5.61
C LYS A 245 -9.31 -0.09 6.96
N SER A 246 -9.00 0.82 7.91
CA SER A 246 -8.60 0.46 9.28
C SER A 246 -9.76 -0.11 10.09
N ASP A 247 -9.43 -0.89 11.13
CA ASP A 247 -10.44 -1.40 12.06
C ASP A 247 -11.14 -0.26 12.82
N LYS A 248 -12.38 -0.50 13.23
CA LYS A 248 -13.27 0.49 13.82
C LYS A 248 -13.75 0.03 15.19
N PRO A 249 -13.18 0.55 16.29
CA PRO A 249 -13.76 0.34 17.62
C PRO A 249 -15.24 0.71 17.64
N LYS A 250 -16.08 -0.14 18.27
CA LYS A 250 -17.54 0.04 18.32
C LYS A 250 -17.98 1.17 19.21
N LYS A 251 -17.15 1.52 20.22
CA LYS A 251 -17.49 2.52 21.26
C LYS A 251 -16.78 3.84 20.99
N ASP A 252 -17.50 4.94 21.13
CA ASP A 252 -16.97 6.30 21.04
C ASP A 252 -15.85 6.53 22.09
N SER A 253 -16.02 5.97 23.30
CA SER A 253 -15.06 6.08 24.41
C SER A 253 -13.72 5.31 24.17
N ALA A 254 -13.62 4.51 23.11
CA ALA A 254 -12.35 3.87 22.74
C ALA A 254 -11.37 4.87 22.09
N HIS A 255 -11.85 6.01 21.63
CA HIS A 255 -11.04 7.04 20.98
C HIS A 255 -10.56 8.08 21.98
N SER A 256 -9.28 8.44 21.90
CA SER A 256 -8.70 9.56 22.65
C SER A 256 -7.60 10.22 21.83
N PHE A 257 -7.32 11.50 22.11
CA PHE A 257 -6.25 12.26 21.47
C PHE A 257 -4.89 11.54 21.64
N ALA A 258 -4.55 11.16 22.86
CA ALA A 258 -3.28 10.55 23.19
C ALA A 258 -3.09 9.22 22.46
N TRP A 259 -4.12 8.38 22.42
CA TRP A 259 -4.05 7.08 21.74
C TRP A 259 -3.85 7.21 20.23
N HIS A 260 -4.62 8.07 19.55
CA HIS A 260 -4.43 8.26 18.10
C HIS A 260 -3.06 8.83 17.76
N ARG A 261 -2.55 9.75 18.61
CA ARG A 261 -1.19 10.27 18.45
C ARG A 261 -0.15 9.18 18.61
N GLU A 262 -0.28 8.31 19.60
CA GLU A 262 0.65 7.19 19.84
C GLU A 262 0.69 6.23 18.66
N VAL A 263 -0.46 5.85 18.11
CA VAL A 263 -0.54 5.01 16.89
C VAL A 263 0.24 5.65 15.73
N LEU A 264 0.14 6.97 15.56
CA LEU A 264 0.86 7.67 14.48
C LEU A 264 2.37 7.74 14.75
N LEU A 265 2.81 7.91 15.99
CA LEU A 265 4.24 7.85 16.35
C LEU A 265 4.82 6.47 16.09
N GLU A 266 4.15 5.42 16.54
CA GLU A 266 4.57 4.04 16.30
C GLU A 266 4.58 3.70 14.80
N LEU A 267 3.63 4.23 14.01
CA LEU A 267 3.64 4.08 12.55
C LEU A 267 4.89 4.70 11.92
N VAL A 268 5.23 5.94 12.30
CA VAL A 268 6.41 6.65 11.78
C VAL A 268 7.69 5.89 12.11
N GLU A 269 7.78 5.37 13.34
CA GLU A 269 8.93 4.56 13.79
C GLU A 269 8.98 3.21 13.08
N ARG A 270 7.85 2.48 13.00
CA ARG A 270 7.75 1.14 12.41
C ARG A 270 8.10 1.11 10.93
N LEU A 271 7.72 2.15 10.19
CA LEU A 271 8.06 2.31 8.77
C LEU A 271 9.41 3.02 8.55
N ASP A 272 10.10 3.37 9.64
CA ASP A 272 11.34 4.17 9.64
C ASP A 272 11.29 5.35 8.68
N LEU A 273 10.23 6.17 8.80
CA LEU A 273 10.05 7.31 7.91
C LEU A 273 11.11 8.36 8.16
N GLN A 274 11.81 8.72 7.10
CA GLN A 274 12.90 9.72 7.11
C GLN A 274 12.60 10.80 6.07
N ARG A 275 13.20 11.98 6.22
CA ARG A 275 13.04 13.13 5.30
C ARG A 275 11.57 13.44 5.05
N VAL A 276 10.80 13.45 6.15
CA VAL A 276 9.34 13.56 6.10
C VAL A 276 8.93 15.00 5.82
N VAL A 277 8.09 15.18 4.81
CA VAL A 277 7.20 16.33 4.66
C VAL A 277 5.84 15.91 5.22
N LEU A 278 5.48 16.50 6.35
CA LEU A 278 4.21 16.24 6.99
C LEU A 278 3.10 16.99 6.26
N VAL A 279 2.12 16.26 5.72
CA VAL A 279 0.98 16.79 4.95
C VAL A 279 -0.29 16.59 5.74
N VAL A 280 -0.91 17.66 6.20
CA VAL A 280 -1.98 17.59 7.20
C VAL A 280 -3.17 18.46 6.87
N GLN A 281 -4.37 17.99 7.27
CA GLN A 281 -5.62 18.73 7.20
C GLN A 281 -6.52 18.29 8.36
N ASP A 282 -7.31 19.21 8.93
CA ASP A 282 -8.28 18.95 9.99
C ASP A 282 -7.66 18.15 11.14
N TRP A 283 -8.21 17.00 11.54
CA TRP A 283 -7.64 16.13 12.57
C TRP A 283 -6.26 15.56 12.22
N GLY A 284 -5.96 15.39 10.93
CA GLY A 284 -4.61 15.08 10.51
C GLY A 284 -3.60 16.13 10.97
N GLY A 285 -4.01 17.40 11.04
CA GLY A 285 -3.19 18.47 11.61
C GLY A 285 -3.26 18.56 13.14
N ILE A 286 -4.43 18.41 13.73
CA ILE A 286 -4.59 18.44 15.21
C ILE A 286 -3.68 17.40 15.88
N LEU A 287 -3.58 16.21 15.31
CA LEU A 287 -2.67 15.17 15.79
C LEU A 287 -1.24 15.34 15.19
N GLY A 288 -1.16 15.51 13.86
CA GLY A 288 0.09 15.53 13.12
C GLY A 288 1.06 16.62 13.55
N LEU A 289 0.56 17.84 13.84
CA LEU A 289 1.39 18.93 14.31
C LEU A 289 2.06 18.67 15.67
N THR A 290 1.65 17.63 16.39
CA THR A 290 2.29 17.21 17.64
C THR A 290 3.38 16.12 17.45
N LEU A 291 3.55 15.58 16.25
CA LEU A 291 4.51 14.49 15.99
C LEU A 291 5.95 14.99 15.89
N PRO A 292 6.28 16.09 15.15
CA PRO A 292 7.65 16.48 14.93
C PRO A 292 8.43 16.85 16.20
N MET A 293 7.76 17.32 17.26
CA MET A 293 8.44 17.63 18.52
C MET A 293 9.02 16.38 19.23
N ALA A 294 8.52 15.17 18.89
CA ALA A 294 9.01 13.91 19.46
C ALA A 294 10.27 13.39 18.76
N GLN A 295 10.39 13.58 17.45
CA GLN A 295 11.50 13.11 16.61
C GLN A 295 11.79 14.13 15.50
N PRO A 296 12.26 15.34 15.85
CA PRO A 296 12.37 16.45 14.90
C PRO A 296 13.30 16.16 13.72
N GLU A 297 14.31 15.32 13.92
CA GLU A 297 15.28 14.95 12.89
C GLU A 297 14.67 14.17 11.71
N ARG A 298 13.52 13.55 11.89
CA ARG A 298 12.80 12.85 10.82
C ARG A 298 12.09 13.79 9.85
N TYR A 299 11.79 15.02 10.29
CA TYR A 299 10.92 15.96 9.56
C TYR A 299 11.71 17.10 8.94
N GLN A 300 11.54 17.28 7.63
CA GLN A 300 12.19 18.36 6.86
C GLN A 300 11.19 19.41 6.34
N GLY A 301 9.88 19.10 6.35
CA GLY A 301 8.88 20.01 5.81
C GLY A 301 7.48 19.81 6.41
N LEU A 302 6.67 20.85 6.28
CA LEU A 302 5.25 20.88 6.64
C LEU A 302 4.43 21.47 5.52
N LEU A 303 3.40 20.74 5.07
CA LEU A 303 2.28 21.25 4.28
C LEU A 303 1.02 21.22 5.15
N ALA A 304 0.58 22.38 5.64
CA ALA A 304 -0.62 22.52 6.45
C ALA A 304 -1.79 23.04 5.61
N MET A 305 -2.92 22.34 5.69
CA MET A 305 -4.15 22.68 4.98
C MET A 305 -5.31 22.69 5.96
N ASN A 306 -6.09 23.76 5.99
CA ASN A 306 -7.30 23.93 6.80
C ASN A 306 -7.29 23.09 8.11
N THR A 307 -6.46 23.50 9.08
CA THR A 307 -6.24 22.82 10.36
C THR A 307 -5.89 23.83 11.47
N LEU A 308 -5.65 23.34 12.67
CA LEU A 308 -5.23 24.16 13.82
C LEU A 308 -4.36 23.37 14.80
N LEU A 309 -3.69 24.08 15.70
CA LEU A 309 -3.22 23.56 16.99
C LEU A 309 -4.32 23.76 18.02
N ALA A 310 -4.91 22.67 18.49
CA ALA A 310 -6.00 22.70 19.47
C ALA A 310 -5.44 22.81 20.89
N THR A 311 -5.12 24.00 21.33
CA THR A 311 -4.38 24.29 22.57
C THR A 311 -5.25 24.43 23.80
N GLY A 312 -6.59 24.56 23.63
CA GLY A 312 -7.57 24.71 24.69
C GLY A 312 -7.58 26.10 25.34
N ASP A 313 -6.75 27.03 24.89
CA ASP A 313 -6.65 28.41 25.34
C ASP A 313 -7.28 29.42 24.35
N THR A 314 -7.92 28.91 23.29
CA THR A 314 -8.62 29.70 22.27
C THR A 314 -10.05 29.24 22.12
N GLN A 315 -10.96 30.21 21.92
CA GLN A 315 -12.39 29.90 21.74
C GLN A 315 -12.62 29.16 20.41
N LEU A 316 -13.39 28.07 20.48
CA LEU A 316 -13.78 27.32 19.28
C LEU A 316 -14.72 28.16 18.39
N SER A 317 -14.56 28.06 17.08
CA SER A 317 -15.40 28.80 16.12
C SER A 317 -16.86 28.34 16.18
N SER A 318 -17.78 29.25 15.86
CA SER A 318 -19.22 28.94 15.77
C SER A 318 -19.49 27.84 14.70
N GLY A 319 -18.71 27.82 13.62
CA GLY A 319 -18.77 26.78 12.60
C GLY A 319 -18.41 25.42 13.16
N PHE A 320 -17.36 25.32 13.99
CA PHE A 320 -16.99 24.07 14.65
C PHE A 320 -18.04 23.61 15.66
N LEU A 321 -18.58 24.51 16.47
CA LEU A 321 -19.65 24.17 17.42
C LEU A 321 -20.91 23.65 16.72
N ALA A 322 -21.28 24.24 15.59
CA ALA A 322 -22.37 23.76 14.74
C ALA A 322 -22.09 22.39 14.18
N TRP A 323 -20.86 22.15 13.71
CA TRP A 323 -20.40 20.84 13.22
C TRP A 323 -20.48 19.76 14.32
N ARG A 324 -19.94 20.04 15.50
CA ARG A 324 -20.01 19.14 16.67
C ARG A 324 -21.46 18.80 17.05
N ALA A 325 -22.34 19.79 17.11
CA ALA A 325 -23.74 19.59 17.35
C ALA A 325 -24.43 18.75 16.26
N MET A 326 -24.10 18.97 14.99
CA MET A 326 -24.63 18.18 13.86
C MET A 326 -24.20 16.70 13.98
N CYS A 327 -22.94 16.44 14.29
CA CYS A 327 -22.44 15.06 14.47
C CYS A 327 -23.14 14.36 15.64
N ALA A 328 -23.38 15.05 16.76
CA ALA A 328 -24.07 14.51 17.93
C ALA A 328 -25.55 14.20 17.63
N ASN A 329 -26.26 15.12 16.95
CA ASN A 329 -27.69 15.03 16.69
C ASN A 329 -28.03 14.12 15.47
N ASN A 330 -27.09 13.92 14.54
CA ASN A 330 -27.28 13.12 13.35
C ASN A 330 -26.14 12.09 13.17
N PRO A 331 -26.04 11.09 14.04
CA PRO A 331 -24.94 10.10 14.00
C PRO A 331 -24.92 9.21 12.74
N GLY A 332 -25.96 9.29 11.92
CA GLY A 332 -26.11 8.55 10.67
C GLY A 332 -25.89 9.41 9.42
N PHE A 333 -25.34 10.62 9.53
CA PHE A 333 -25.16 11.50 8.37
C PHE A 333 -24.35 10.84 7.24
N ASN A 334 -24.73 11.15 6.00
CA ASN A 334 -24.06 10.63 4.81
C ASN A 334 -22.77 11.43 4.54
N VAL A 335 -21.62 10.79 4.69
CA VAL A 335 -20.29 11.41 4.50
C VAL A 335 -20.12 11.93 3.07
N GLY A 336 -20.46 11.11 2.07
CA GLY A 336 -20.34 11.51 0.66
C GLY A 336 -21.20 12.72 0.31
N ARG A 337 -22.43 12.81 0.86
CA ARG A 337 -23.29 13.99 0.67
C ARG A 337 -22.70 15.24 1.35
N LEU A 338 -22.03 15.08 2.49
CA LEU A 338 -21.35 16.18 3.17
C LEU A 338 -20.21 16.72 2.29
N LEU A 339 -19.34 15.83 1.80
CA LEU A 339 -18.21 16.23 0.96
C LEU A 339 -18.68 16.83 -0.37
N GLY A 340 -19.71 16.25 -0.99
CA GLY A 340 -20.27 16.77 -2.23
C GLY A 340 -20.89 18.17 -2.12
N ARG A 341 -21.40 18.55 -0.93
CA ARG A 341 -21.88 19.92 -0.69
C ARG A 341 -20.75 20.95 -0.69
N GLY A 342 -19.62 20.59 -0.08
CA GLY A 342 -18.42 21.45 -0.05
C GLY A 342 -17.59 21.39 -1.34
N ASN A 343 -17.84 20.41 -2.21
CA ASN A 343 -17.09 20.16 -3.46
C ASN A 343 -18.06 19.76 -4.57
N PRO A 344 -18.77 20.70 -5.18
CA PRO A 344 -19.84 20.42 -6.16
C PRO A 344 -19.32 19.72 -7.45
N HIS A 345 -18.02 19.75 -7.70
CA HIS A 345 -17.37 19.08 -8.83
C HIS A 345 -17.20 17.56 -8.64
N LEU A 346 -17.45 17.02 -7.45
CA LEU A 346 -17.37 15.59 -7.20
C LEU A 346 -18.50 14.83 -7.88
N SER A 347 -18.15 13.77 -8.59
CA SER A 347 -19.11 12.82 -9.15
C SER A 347 -19.85 12.04 -8.04
N ALA A 348 -21.00 11.48 -8.39
CA ALA A 348 -21.75 10.61 -7.47
C ALA A 348 -20.93 9.39 -7.01
N ALA A 349 -20.06 8.85 -7.87
CA ALA A 349 -19.17 7.73 -7.54
C ALA A 349 -18.08 8.14 -6.53
N GLU A 350 -17.48 9.33 -6.67
CA GLU A 350 -16.52 9.85 -5.70
C GLU A 350 -17.19 10.15 -4.35
N CYS A 351 -18.40 10.73 -4.35
CA CYS A 351 -19.18 10.89 -3.13
C CYS A 351 -19.48 9.53 -2.46
N ALA A 352 -19.83 8.51 -3.24
CA ALA A 352 -20.05 7.15 -2.72
C ALA A 352 -18.78 6.55 -2.10
N ALA A 353 -17.61 6.79 -2.70
CA ALA A 353 -16.32 6.33 -2.18
C ALA A 353 -16.02 6.87 -0.76
N TYR A 354 -16.43 8.09 -0.44
CA TYR A 354 -16.31 8.62 0.92
C TYR A 354 -17.24 7.92 1.95
N ASN A 355 -18.33 7.29 1.51
CA ASN A 355 -19.17 6.49 2.37
C ASN A 355 -18.70 5.04 2.54
N ALA A 356 -17.86 4.55 1.65
CA ALA A 356 -17.42 3.15 1.61
C ALA A 356 -16.99 2.60 2.99
N PRO A 357 -16.23 3.35 3.83
CA PRO A 357 -15.82 2.86 5.14
C PRO A 357 -16.98 2.65 6.14
N PHE A 358 -18.17 3.21 5.90
CA PHE A 358 -19.23 3.39 6.89
C PHE A 358 -20.58 2.80 6.45
N PRO A 359 -20.69 1.46 6.27
CA PRO A 359 -21.90 0.81 5.79
C PRO A 359 -23.14 1.16 6.63
N ASP A 360 -22.96 1.20 7.94
CA ASP A 360 -24.04 1.50 8.89
C ASP A 360 -23.56 2.33 10.11
N ARG A 361 -24.46 2.58 11.07
CA ARG A 361 -24.18 3.38 12.27
C ARG A 361 -23.08 2.77 13.16
N GLY A 362 -22.93 1.45 13.18
CA GLY A 362 -21.93 0.74 13.99
C GLY A 362 -20.50 1.11 13.63
N TYR A 363 -20.24 1.40 12.36
CA TYR A 363 -18.92 1.75 11.83
C TYR A 363 -18.52 3.22 12.08
N ARG A 364 -19.33 4.00 12.76
CA ARG A 364 -19.21 5.48 12.85
C ARG A 364 -18.84 6.00 14.24
N ALA A 365 -18.32 5.17 15.12
CA ALA A 365 -17.92 5.59 16.47
C ALA A 365 -16.87 6.72 16.42
N ALA A 366 -15.84 6.59 15.58
CA ALA A 366 -14.82 7.62 15.40
C ALA A 366 -15.42 8.95 14.90
N LEU A 367 -16.38 8.90 13.95
CA LEU A 367 -17.03 10.12 13.43
C LEU A 367 -17.73 10.92 14.53
N ARG A 368 -18.29 10.23 15.53
CA ARG A 368 -18.95 10.86 16.67
C ARG A 368 -17.97 11.31 17.74
N ALA A 369 -16.92 10.52 17.98
CA ALA A 369 -15.93 10.78 19.01
C ALA A 369 -15.05 12.00 18.68
N PHE A 370 -14.51 12.07 17.46
CA PHE A 370 -13.51 13.06 17.10
C PHE A 370 -13.94 14.52 17.37
N PRO A 371 -15.17 14.97 17.01
CA PRO A 371 -15.58 16.34 17.35
C PRO A 371 -15.61 16.64 18.84
N THR A 372 -15.76 15.63 19.70
CA THR A 372 -15.75 15.81 21.16
C THR A 372 -14.35 15.76 21.77
N LEU A 373 -13.36 15.27 21.02
CA LEU A 373 -11.95 15.18 21.45
C LEU A 373 -11.15 16.45 21.17
N VAL A 374 -11.71 17.43 20.42
CA VAL A 374 -11.03 18.71 20.18
C VAL A 374 -10.92 19.45 21.51
N PRO A 375 -9.69 19.77 21.97
CA PRO A 375 -9.48 20.51 23.22
C PRO A 375 -10.21 21.85 23.23
N GLU A 376 -11.14 22.02 24.15
CA GLU A 376 -11.93 23.24 24.36
C GLU A 376 -11.39 24.06 25.52
N PHE A 377 -10.78 23.39 26.51
CA PHE A 377 -10.22 23.99 27.73
C PHE A 377 -8.77 23.55 27.91
N GLU A 378 -8.01 24.29 28.74
CA GLU A 378 -6.58 23.99 28.95
C GLU A 378 -6.31 22.66 29.61
N ASP A 379 -7.26 22.08 30.32
CA ASP A 379 -7.22 20.76 30.95
C ASP A 379 -7.79 19.65 30.05
N SER A 380 -8.32 19.98 28.88
CA SER A 380 -8.84 19.00 27.93
C SER A 380 -7.73 18.03 27.45
N GLY A 381 -8.11 16.81 27.21
CA GLY A 381 -7.18 15.80 26.69
C GLY A 381 -6.51 16.27 25.37
N GLY A 382 -5.17 16.30 25.34
CA GLY A 382 -4.39 16.77 24.19
C GLY A 382 -3.98 18.26 24.22
N ALA A 383 -4.66 19.12 25.00
CA ALA A 383 -4.37 20.56 25.09
C ALA A 383 -2.91 20.84 25.48
N ALA A 384 -2.41 20.18 26.52
CA ALA A 384 -1.02 20.32 26.97
C ALA A 384 -0.02 19.93 25.88
N LEU A 385 -0.26 18.82 25.15
CA LEU A 385 0.57 18.40 24.04
C LEU A 385 0.56 19.42 22.89
N SER A 386 -0.61 19.98 22.58
CA SER A 386 -0.74 21.01 21.54
C SER A 386 -0.01 22.30 21.92
N ARG A 387 -0.01 22.70 23.20
CA ARG A 387 0.79 23.84 23.68
C ARG A 387 2.29 23.60 23.57
N LEU A 388 2.78 22.43 23.96
CA LEU A 388 4.19 22.04 23.75
C LEU A 388 4.55 22.02 22.25
N ALA A 389 3.65 21.55 21.40
CA ALA A 389 3.84 21.60 19.96
C ALA A 389 3.91 23.06 19.45
N ARG A 390 3.06 23.98 19.96
CA ARG A 390 3.11 25.41 19.62
C ARG A 390 4.46 26.02 19.96
N GLU A 391 5.03 25.73 21.14
CA GLU A 391 6.39 26.14 21.50
C GLU A 391 7.44 25.57 20.54
N PHE A 392 7.32 24.28 20.19
CA PHE A 392 8.23 23.66 19.22
C PHE A 392 8.17 24.36 17.86
N TRP A 393 6.96 24.63 17.34
CA TRP A 393 6.81 25.28 16.04
C TRP A 393 7.34 26.72 16.01
N ARG A 394 7.17 27.45 17.10
CA ARG A 394 7.66 28.82 17.25
C ARG A 394 9.18 28.90 17.38
N ASP A 395 9.76 28.04 18.22
CA ASP A 395 11.11 28.23 18.72
C ASP A 395 12.13 27.27 18.09
N LYS A 396 11.72 26.04 17.75
CA LYS A 396 12.63 24.94 17.38
C LYS A 396 12.49 24.49 15.93
N TRP A 397 11.34 24.76 15.29
CA TRP A 397 11.14 24.33 13.91
C TRP A 397 12.15 24.99 12.96
N ALA A 398 12.86 24.15 12.16
CA ALA A 398 13.88 24.58 11.21
C ALA A 398 13.60 24.10 9.77
N GLY A 399 12.55 23.27 9.59
CA GLY A 399 12.17 22.77 8.27
C GLY A 399 11.45 23.81 7.40
N GLN A 400 11.20 23.45 6.17
CA GLN A 400 10.43 24.28 5.25
C GLN A 400 8.93 24.16 5.56
N THR A 401 8.21 25.26 5.36
CA THR A 401 6.74 25.27 5.55
C THR A 401 6.04 25.77 4.31
N MET A 402 4.89 25.20 4.03
CA MET A 402 3.91 25.66 3.05
C MET A 402 2.52 25.55 3.67
N MET A 403 1.66 26.49 3.39
CA MET A 403 0.24 26.43 3.75
C MET A 403 -0.62 26.55 2.49
N ALA A 404 -1.72 25.77 2.41
CA ALA A 404 -2.74 25.92 1.39
C ALA A 404 -4.10 25.99 2.06
N VAL A 405 -4.88 27.03 1.73
CA VAL A 405 -6.10 27.37 2.47
C VAL A 405 -7.27 27.49 1.52
N GLY A 406 -8.29 26.64 1.73
CA GLY A 406 -9.60 26.79 1.13
C GLY A 406 -10.33 27.95 1.84
N THR A 407 -10.54 29.06 1.11
CA THR A 407 -11.06 30.30 1.74
C THR A 407 -12.56 30.22 2.07
N GLN A 408 -13.27 29.26 1.46
CA GLN A 408 -14.70 29.02 1.73
C GLN A 408 -14.96 28.08 2.92
N ASP A 409 -13.93 27.69 3.67
CA ASP A 409 -14.11 26.85 4.86
C ASP A 409 -14.66 27.68 6.04
N PRO A 410 -15.88 27.39 6.53
CA PRO A 410 -16.49 28.16 7.63
C PRO A 410 -15.94 27.75 9.01
N VAL A 411 -15.13 26.68 9.09
CA VAL A 411 -14.65 26.08 10.34
C VAL A 411 -13.17 26.40 10.57
N LEU A 412 -12.32 26.03 9.62
CA LEU A 412 -10.86 26.14 9.69
C LEU A 412 -10.30 27.00 8.55
N GLY A 413 -11.04 28.00 8.11
CA GLY A 413 -10.68 28.88 7.02
C GLY A 413 -9.56 29.87 7.35
N LEU A 414 -9.46 30.92 6.54
CA LEU A 414 -8.32 31.86 6.56
C LEU A 414 -8.01 32.46 7.94
N PRO A 415 -8.99 32.85 8.80
CA PRO A 415 -8.65 33.40 10.13
C PRO A 415 -7.91 32.40 11.04
N VAL A 416 -8.35 31.13 11.05
CA VAL A 416 -7.72 30.06 11.83
C VAL A 416 -6.33 29.75 11.30
N MET A 417 -6.20 29.63 9.97
CA MET A 417 -4.92 29.35 9.32
C MET A 417 -3.92 30.50 9.47
N THR A 418 -4.39 31.75 9.53
CA THR A 418 -3.53 32.92 9.83
C THR A 418 -3.00 32.87 11.26
N ALA A 419 -3.81 32.46 12.22
CA ALA A 419 -3.37 32.25 13.59
C ALA A 419 -2.29 31.14 13.66
N LEU A 420 -2.54 30.01 13.00
CA LEU A 420 -1.56 28.92 12.90
C LEU A 420 -0.28 29.36 12.19
N GLN A 421 -0.36 30.18 11.14
CA GLN A 421 0.81 30.77 10.48
C GLN A 421 1.69 31.54 11.44
N GLY A 422 1.09 32.33 12.33
CA GLY A 422 1.80 33.10 13.38
C GLY A 422 2.50 32.21 14.42
N ASP A 423 2.03 30.98 14.60
CA ASP A 423 2.61 30.00 15.52
C ASP A 423 3.77 29.20 14.89
N ILE A 424 4.00 29.31 13.58
CA ILE A 424 5.03 28.54 12.89
C ILE A 424 6.16 29.47 12.43
N ARG A 425 7.36 29.24 12.95
CA ARG A 425 8.55 30.02 12.64
C ARG A 425 8.83 30.06 11.12
N HIS A 426 9.04 31.26 10.58
CA HIS A 426 9.35 31.49 9.16
C HIS A 426 8.30 30.91 8.19
N CYS A 427 7.05 30.79 8.62
CA CYS A 427 5.98 30.32 7.75
C CYS A 427 5.66 31.37 6.67
N PRO A 428 5.71 31.04 5.39
CA PRO A 428 5.38 31.97 4.31
C PRO A 428 3.88 32.26 4.27
N ALA A 429 3.50 33.26 3.47
CA ALA A 429 2.09 33.51 3.16
C ALA A 429 1.42 32.23 2.55
N PRO A 430 0.18 31.93 2.92
CA PRO A 430 -0.50 30.74 2.41
C PRO A 430 -0.87 30.88 0.93
N MET A 431 -0.89 29.75 0.24
CA MET A 431 -1.56 29.59 -1.05
C MET A 431 -3.07 29.62 -0.81
N LEU A 432 -3.76 30.60 -1.37
CA LEU A 432 -5.20 30.73 -1.24
C LEU A 432 -5.92 30.04 -2.39
N LEU A 433 -6.95 29.27 -2.07
CA LEU A 433 -7.82 28.59 -3.04
C LEU A 433 -9.26 29.10 -2.84
N ASP A 434 -9.65 30.09 -3.64
CA ASP A 434 -10.89 30.83 -3.47
C ASP A 434 -12.14 29.99 -3.76
N GLU A 435 -12.01 28.92 -4.55
CA GLU A 435 -13.11 28.00 -4.88
C GLU A 435 -13.15 26.77 -3.93
N ALA A 436 -12.19 26.66 -3.01
CA ALA A 436 -12.09 25.51 -2.12
C ALA A 436 -12.68 25.78 -0.74
N GLY A 437 -13.35 24.78 -0.19
CA GLY A 437 -13.82 24.74 1.18
C GLY A 437 -12.90 23.94 2.09
N HIS A 438 -13.47 23.25 3.07
CA HIS A 438 -12.76 22.50 4.10
C HIS A 438 -11.88 21.35 3.55
N PHE A 439 -12.35 20.62 2.55
CA PHE A 439 -11.63 19.48 1.94
C PHE A 439 -10.80 19.95 0.75
N VAL A 440 -9.82 20.81 1.01
CA VAL A 440 -9.02 21.51 0.02
C VAL A 440 -8.22 20.55 -0.89
N GLN A 441 -7.97 19.33 -0.45
CA GLN A 441 -7.33 18.27 -1.24
C GLN A 441 -8.15 17.82 -2.46
N GLU A 442 -9.42 18.19 -2.53
CA GLU A 442 -10.19 18.01 -3.77
C GLU A 442 -9.72 18.92 -4.92
N HIS A 443 -8.91 19.93 -4.60
CA HIS A 443 -8.10 20.74 -5.52
C HIS A 443 -6.61 20.36 -5.46
N GLY A 444 -6.30 19.11 -5.11
CA GLY A 444 -5.00 18.65 -4.63
C GLY A 444 -3.88 18.68 -5.67
N GLU A 445 -4.15 18.59 -6.96
CA GLU A 445 -3.10 18.59 -8.00
C GLU A 445 -2.23 19.84 -7.95
N ALA A 446 -2.86 21.03 -7.92
CA ALA A 446 -2.15 22.31 -7.87
C ALA A 446 -1.36 22.47 -6.56
N ILE A 447 -1.94 22.02 -5.44
CA ILE A 447 -1.28 22.04 -4.13
C ILE A 447 -0.06 21.11 -4.15
N ALA A 448 -0.20 19.90 -4.67
CA ALA A 448 0.87 18.93 -4.75
C ALA A 448 2.01 19.39 -5.65
N GLN A 449 1.72 20.02 -6.79
CA GLN A 449 2.73 20.62 -7.67
C GLN A 449 3.53 21.73 -6.96
N ALA A 450 2.83 22.62 -6.25
CA ALA A 450 3.47 23.66 -5.44
C ALA A 450 4.33 23.06 -4.32
N ALA A 451 3.85 22.01 -3.66
CA ALA A 451 4.59 21.28 -2.62
C ALA A 451 5.84 20.58 -3.17
N VAL A 452 5.75 19.94 -4.33
CA VAL A 452 6.91 19.35 -5.02
C VAL A 452 7.95 20.41 -5.35
N THR A 453 7.52 21.58 -5.82
CA THR A 453 8.42 22.72 -6.09
C THR A 453 9.08 23.22 -4.81
N ARG A 454 8.35 23.24 -3.70
CA ARG A 454 8.84 23.75 -2.41
C ARG A 454 9.76 22.78 -1.69
N PHE A 455 9.41 21.49 -1.66
CA PHE A 455 10.09 20.48 -0.83
C PHE A 455 10.94 19.49 -1.63
N GLY A 456 10.82 19.50 -2.95
CA GLY A 456 11.60 18.60 -3.82
C GLY A 456 13.09 18.86 -3.71
N PRO A 457 13.93 17.90 -4.12
CA PRO A 457 15.38 18.10 -4.14
C PRO A 457 15.70 19.32 -5.02
N VAL A 458 16.49 20.23 -4.49
CA VAL A 458 17.01 21.36 -5.27
C VAL A 458 17.71 20.75 -6.49
N LYS A 459 17.19 20.96 -7.68
CA LYS A 459 17.93 20.66 -8.92
C LYS A 459 19.14 21.57 -8.89
N ILE A 460 20.30 21.03 -8.50
CA ILE A 460 21.56 21.72 -8.71
C ILE A 460 21.65 21.86 -10.21
N ALA A 461 21.45 23.08 -10.71
CA ALA A 461 21.68 23.38 -12.11
C ALA A 461 23.13 23.01 -12.40
N MET A 462 23.33 21.94 -13.19
CA MET A 462 24.66 21.62 -13.68
C MET A 462 25.23 22.87 -14.33
N SER A 463 26.33 23.36 -13.80
CA SER A 463 26.99 24.51 -14.40
C SER A 463 27.35 24.17 -15.84
N ARG A 464 27.22 25.14 -16.75
CA ARG A 464 27.52 24.98 -18.18
C ARG A 464 28.91 24.36 -18.44
N ASP A 465 29.82 24.39 -17.45
CA ASP A 465 31.17 23.83 -17.53
C ASP A 465 31.27 22.33 -17.38
N GLN A 466 30.18 21.63 -16.98
CA GLN A 466 30.12 20.16 -16.89
C GLN A 466 29.54 19.48 -18.15
N ILE A 467 28.91 20.26 -19.03
CA ILE A 467 28.35 19.75 -20.31
C ILE A 467 29.46 19.62 -21.38
N ILE A 468 30.58 20.35 -21.25
CA ILE A 468 31.67 20.37 -22.26
C ILE A 468 32.68 19.23 -22.08
N LYS A 469 32.54 18.37 -21.06
CA LYS A 469 33.47 17.23 -20.81
C LYS A 469 32.90 15.84 -21.12
N ALA A 470 31.75 15.77 -21.78
CA ALA A 470 31.08 14.50 -22.12
C ALA A 470 30.88 14.31 -23.64
N ASP A 471 31.65 15.05 -24.51
CA ASP A 471 31.81 14.78 -25.95
C ASP A 471 33.23 14.27 -26.25
#